data_8e8a38432e5b604b488aaa1c361f86d3
#
_entry.id   8e8a38432e5b604b488aaa1c361f86d3
#
_cell.length_a   1.000
_cell.length_b   1.000
_cell.length_c   1.000
_cell.angle_alpha   90.00
_cell.angle_beta   90.00
_cell.angle_gamma   90.00
#
_symmetry.space_group_name_H-M   'P 1'
#
loop_
_entity.id
_entity.type
_entity.pdbx_description
1 polymer ?
#
loop_
_entity_poly.entity_id
_entity_poly.type
_entity_poly.pdbx_seq_one_letter_code
_entity_poly.pdbx_strand_id
1 'polypeptide(L)'
;PYLHWPDTQCTWLAAEGVLFSADFLGCHYCDTRLFNDAVGDFRFSFEYYYAHIMRPFRAHVRTALDLIEPLPIRIIAPGHGPILRQDPRDYVARYRSLSAPSLHGAGTKTLLVFYISAYGATRRMAEAVAAGAESASSAAGEVRVSLYDLEGGHAQPFVDLIEEADALVFG
;
A
#
# COMPACT_ATOMS: atom_id res chain seq x y z
N PRO A 1 13.20 -3.73 -8.97
CA PRO A 1 12.23 -3.86 -10.06
C PRO A 1 10.79 -3.90 -9.54
N TYR A 2 9.83 -3.60 -10.43
CA TYR A 2 8.40 -3.47 -10.10
C TYR A 2 8.06 -2.34 -9.13
N LEU A 3 8.83 -1.24 -9.12
CA LEU A 3 8.52 -0.05 -8.33
C LEU A 3 8.45 1.22 -9.23
N HIS A 4 7.37 1.40 -10.03
CA HIS A 4 6.24 0.45 -10.17
C HIS A 4 6.27 -0.30 -11.52
N TRP A 5 7.26 -0.03 -12.39
CA TRP A 5 7.45 -0.70 -13.68
C TRP A 5 8.41 -1.89 -13.55
N PRO A 6 8.29 -2.91 -14.45
CA PRO A 6 9.13 -4.12 -14.38
C PRO A 6 10.63 -3.85 -14.51
N ASP A 7 11.00 -2.81 -15.25
CA ASP A 7 12.36 -2.41 -15.57
C ASP A 7 12.92 -1.32 -14.63
N THR A 8 12.14 -0.89 -13.63
CA THR A 8 12.62 0.08 -12.63
C THR A 8 13.85 -0.45 -11.91
N GLN A 9 14.85 0.40 -11.79
CA GLN A 9 16.07 0.12 -11.04
C GLN A 9 16.49 1.32 -10.21
N CYS A 10 17.16 1.04 -9.09
CA CYS A 10 17.84 2.05 -8.29
C CYS A 10 19.33 1.99 -8.58
N THR A 11 19.98 3.14 -8.59
CA THR A 11 21.45 3.24 -8.72
C THR A 11 22.03 3.80 -7.44
N TRP A 12 22.98 3.07 -6.83
CA TRP A 12 23.69 3.48 -5.64
C TRP A 12 25.08 4.04 -5.98
N LEU A 13 25.31 5.32 -5.68
CA LEU A 13 26.59 5.98 -5.84
C LEU A 13 27.29 6.04 -4.47
N ALA A 14 28.10 5.03 -4.19
CA ALA A 14 28.66 4.78 -2.85
C ALA A 14 29.58 5.89 -2.36
N ALA A 15 30.41 6.49 -3.23
CA ALA A 15 31.36 7.52 -2.87
C ALA A 15 30.69 8.76 -2.29
N GLU A 16 29.54 9.15 -2.85
CA GLU A 16 28.77 10.33 -2.45
C GLU A 16 27.62 10.02 -1.50
N GLY A 17 27.29 8.75 -1.32
CA GLY A 17 26.14 8.34 -0.52
C GLY A 17 24.80 8.73 -1.13
N VAL A 18 24.69 8.69 -2.47
CA VAL A 18 23.50 9.08 -3.22
C VAL A 18 22.79 7.85 -3.76
N LEU A 19 21.50 7.76 -3.48
CA LEU A 19 20.59 6.77 -4.05
C LEU A 19 19.71 7.45 -5.10
N PHE A 20 19.89 7.08 -6.37
CA PHE A 20 18.95 7.40 -7.44
C PHE A 20 17.86 6.32 -7.45
N SER A 21 16.65 6.68 -7.08
CA SER A 21 15.60 5.70 -6.76
C SER A 21 14.49 5.59 -7.82
N ALA A 22 14.59 6.30 -8.94
CA ALA A 22 13.54 6.40 -9.94
C ALA A 22 12.20 6.81 -9.29
N ASP A 23 11.13 6.07 -9.49
CA ASP A 23 9.82 6.37 -8.90
C ASP A 23 9.74 6.04 -7.41
N PHE A 24 10.60 5.14 -6.95
CA PHE A 24 10.63 4.71 -5.55
C PHE A 24 11.07 5.87 -4.64
N LEU A 25 10.34 6.11 -3.55
CA LEU A 25 10.54 7.24 -2.64
C LEU A 25 10.31 8.62 -3.27
N GLY A 26 9.66 8.67 -4.45
CA GLY A 26 9.25 9.91 -5.11
C GLY A 26 7.86 10.38 -4.70
N CYS A 27 7.46 11.52 -5.27
CA CYS A 27 6.09 12.04 -5.15
C CYS A 27 5.74 13.00 -6.29
N HIS A 28 4.44 13.20 -6.53
CA HIS A 28 3.95 14.21 -7.46
C HIS A 28 3.85 15.58 -6.76
N TYR A 29 5.01 16.21 -6.58
CA TYR A 29 5.13 17.55 -6.03
C TYR A 29 6.06 18.37 -6.92
N CYS A 30 5.62 19.54 -7.35
CA CYS A 30 6.38 20.43 -8.24
C CYS A 30 6.72 21.72 -7.52
N ASP A 31 8.00 22.08 -7.54
CA ASP A 31 8.52 23.35 -7.04
C ASP A 31 9.71 23.77 -7.93
N THR A 32 10.05 25.04 -7.95
CA THR A 32 11.26 25.53 -8.63
C THR A 32 12.54 25.22 -7.86
N ARG A 33 12.42 24.88 -6.59
CA ARG A 33 13.51 24.48 -5.71
C ARG A 33 13.65 22.97 -5.72
N LEU A 34 14.88 22.46 -5.67
CA LEU A 34 15.18 21.06 -5.91
C LEU A 34 15.14 20.19 -4.64
N PHE A 35 15.41 20.77 -3.46
CA PHE A 35 15.66 20.00 -2.25
C PHE A 35 14.52 20.10 -1.25
N ASN A 36 14.28 19.00 -0.52
CA ASN A 36 13.21 18.88 0.45
C ASN A 36 13.27 19.88 1.62
N ASP A 37 14.44 20.35 1.97
CA ASP A 37 14.66 21.39 2.99
C ASP A 37 14.39 22.82 2.50
N ALA A 38 14.23 22.99 1.22
CA ALA A 38 13.99 24.31 0.60
C ALA A 38 12.54 24.51 0.14
N VAL A 39 11.77 23.43 -0.04
CA VAL A 39 10.36 23.47 -0.50
C VAL A 39 9.39 23.56 0.68
N GLY A 40 8.10 23.73 0.40
CA GLY A 40 7.03 23.65 1.40
C GLY A 40 6.76 22.21 1.86
N ASP A 41 5.81 22.06 2.77
CA ASP A 41 5.37 20.73 3.23
C ASP A 41 4.72 19.94 2.07
N PHE A 42 5.33 18.83 1.70
CA PHE A 42 4.85 17.92 0.64
C PHE A 42 4.47 16.53 1.18
N ARG A 43 4.34 16.39 2.49
CA ARG A 43 3.99 15.10 3.14
C ARG A 43 2.74 14.49 2.55
N PHE A 44 1.70 15.29 2.36
CA PHE A 44 0.46 14.82 1.73
C PHE A 44 0.73 14.25 0.34
N SER A 45 1.50 14.94 -0.52
CA SER A 45 1.82 14.47 -1.87
C SER A 45 2.65 13.19 -1.85
N PHE A 46 3.55 13.04 -0.87
CA PHE A 46 4.39 11.85 -0.70
C PHE A 46 3.56 10.63 -0.30
N GLU A 47 2.67 10.78 0.67
CA GLU A 47 1.78 9.72 1.13
C GLU A 47 0.71 9.37 0.09
N TYR A 48 0.17 10.39 -0.60
CA TYR A 48 -0.78 10.20 -1.69
C TYR A 48 -0.16 9.42 -2.85
N TYR A 49 1.08 9.76 -3.23
CA TYR A 49 1.83 9.04 -4.26
C TYR A 49 2.03 7.58 -3.87
N TYR A 50 2.45 7.33 -2.62
CA TYR A 50 2.56 5.97 -2.11
C TYR A 50 1.23 5.22 -2.23
N ALA A 51 0.15 5.80 -1.73
CA ALA A 51 -1.16 5.16 -1.68
C ALA A 51 -1.72 4.78 -3.06
N HIS A 52 -1.43 5.58 -4.10
CA HIS A 52 -2.02 5.40 -5.43
C HIS A 52 -1.10 4.71 -6.42
N ILE A 53 0.22 4.76 -6.21
CA ILE A 53 1.21 4.23 -7.15
C ILE A 53 1.98 3.04 -6.56
N MET A 54 2.50 3.18 -5.34
CA MET A 54 3.40 2.17 -4.76
C MET A 54 2.69 1.07 -3.97
N ARG A 55 1.55 1.39 -3.39
CA ARG A 55 0.80 0.49 -2.51
C ARG A 55 0.45 -0.88 -3.14
N PRO A 56 0.01 -0.99 -4.41
CA PRO A 56 -0.22 -2.30 -5.05
C PRO A 56 1.04 -3.18 -5.10
N PHE A 57 2.21 -2.56 -5.00
CA PHE A 57 3.52 -3.21 -5.06
C PHE A 57 4.19 -3.32 -3.68
N ARG A 58 3.45 -3.20 -2.58
CA ARG A 58 4.02 -3.12 -1.22
C ARG A 58 4.96 -4.27 -0.84
N ALA A 59 4.79 -5.46 -1.40
CA ALA A 59 5.73 -6.57 -1.21
C ALA A 59 7.11 -6.24 -1.81
N HIS A 60 7.12 -5.68 -3.02
CA HIS A 60 8.34 -5.22 -3.68
C HIS A 60 8.95 -4.00 -2.98
N VAL A 61 8.10 -3.08 -2.47
CA VAL A 61 8.56 -1.95 -1.63
C VAL A 61 9.33 -2.46 -0.43
N ARG A 62 8.80 -3.44 0.32
CA ARG A 62 9.50 -4.02 1.48
C ARG A 62 10.84 -4.63 1.11
N THR A 63 10.87 -5.42 0.03
CA THR A 63 12.12 -6.00 -0.47
C THR A 63 13.14 -4.93 -0.85
N ALA A 64 12.71 -3.85 -1.51
CA ALA A 64 13.59 -2.74 -1.85
C ALA A 64 14.10 -2.00 -0.61
N LEU A 65 13.24 -1.78 0.39
CA LEU A 65 13.63 -1.19 1.66
C LEU A 65 14.68 -2.04 2.39
N ASP A 66 14.54 -3.38 2.43
CA ASP A 66 15.51 -4.29 3.03
C ASP A 66 16.90 -4.17 2.36
N LEU A 67 16.92 -3.92 1.05
CA LEU A 67 18.17 -3.74 0.30
C LEU A 67 18.84 -2.39 0.56
N ILE A 68 18.07 -1.32 0.75
CA ILE A 68 18.63 0.04 0.90
C ILE A 68 18.89 0.45 2.35
N GLU A 69 18.20 -0.15 3.32
CA GLU A 69 18.41 0.19 4.76
C GLU A 69 19.83 0.07 5.25
N PRO A 70 20.63 -0.95 4.84
CA PRO A 70 22.03 -1.04 5.27
C PRO A 70 22.95 0.00 4.62
N LEU A 71 22.53 0.66 3.55
CA LEU A 71 23.37 1.60 2.81
C LEU A 71 23.53 2.91 3.59
N PRO A 72 24.70 3.54 3.63
CA PRO A 72 24.91 4.82 4.29
C PRO A 72 24.38 6.00 3.44
N ILE A 73 23.06 6.01 3.21
CA ILE A 73 22.40 6.98 2.35
C ILE A 73 22.44 8.37 2.99
N ARG A 74 22.97 9.33 2.25
CA ARG A 74 22.99 10.76 2.58
C ARG A 74 21.99 11.57 1.78
N ILE A 75 21.69 11.13 0.55
CA ILE A 75 20.77 11.79 -0.37
C ILE A 75 19.96 10.71 -1.10
N ILE A 76 18.67 10.93 -1.24
CA ILE A 76 17.82 10.16 -2.16
C ILE A 76 17.40 11.12 -3.27
N ALA A 77 17.69 10.74 -4.52
CA ALA A 77 17.31 11.48 -5.71
C ALA A 77 16.26 10.70 -6.51
N PRO A 78 14.97 10.90 -6.22
CA PRO A 78 13.88 10.25 -6.97
C PRO A 78 13.70 10.87 -8.35
N GLY A 79 12.96 10.18 -9.22
CA GLY A 79 12.58 10.67 -10.54
C GLY A 79 11.49 11.76 -10.51
N HIS A 80 10.74 11.84 -9.42
CA HIS A 80 9.65 12.78 -9.22
C HIS A 80 9.71 13.40 -7.81
N GLY A 81 9.41 14.69 -7.72
CA GLY A 81 9.39 15.44 -6.47
C GLY A 81 10.77 15.94 -6.02
N PRO A 82 10.87 16.44 -4.77
CA PRO A 82 12.11 16.99 -4.25
C PRO A 82 13.20 15.95 -4.04
N ILE A 83 14.47 16.35 -4.20
CA ILE A 83 15.62 15.56 -3.78
C ILE A 83 15.68 15.58 -2.25
N LEU A 84 15.71 14.40 -1.63
CA LEU A 84 15.65 14.22 -0.19
C LEU A 84 17.08 14.19 0.37
N ARG A 85 17.58 15.34 0.83
CA ARG A 85 18.89 15.48 1.47
C ARG A 85 18.80 15.77 2.96
N GLN A 86 17.72 16.39 3.43
CA GLN A 86 17.43 16.54 4.84
C GLN A 86 16.67 15.32 5.32
N ASP A 87 17.23 14.62 6.30
CA ASP A 87 16.64 13.46 6.96
C ASP A 87 16.10 12.37 6.00
N PRO A 88 16.89 11.92 4.99
CA PRO A 88 16.43 10.96 3.98
C PRO A 88 15.96 9.65 4.60
N ARG A 89 16.47 9.29 5.79
CA ARG A 89 16.05 8.10 6.54
C ARG A 89 14.59 8.15 7.00
N ASP A 90 14.05 9.32 7.27
CA ASP A 90 12.66 9.46 7.70
C ASP A 90 11.68 9.08 6.58
N TYR A 91 12.03 9.36 5.33
CA TYR A 91 11.25 8.93 4.16
C TYR A 91 11.31 7.42 3.96
N VAL A 92 12.47 6.80 4.19
CA VAL A 92 12.63 5.32 4.18
C VAL A 92 11.77 4.70 5.28
N ALA A 93 11.86 5.23 6.50
CA ALA A 93 11.05 4.78 7.63
C ALA A 93 9.55 4.98 7.38
N ARG A 94 9.16 6.09 6.74
CA ARG A 94 7.76 6.34 6.36
C ARG A 94 7.25 5.30 5.37
N TYR A 95 8.01 4.99 4.30
CA TYR A 95 7.65 3.92 3.37
C TYR A 95 7.58 2.56 4.07
N ARG A 96 8.47 2.28 5.02
CA ARG A 96 8.43 1.05 5.84
C ARG A 96 7.10 0.96 6.62
N SER A 97 6.69 2.04 7.26
CA SER A 97 5.42 2.12 7.98
C SER A 97 4.21 1.93 7.05
N LEU A 98 4.20 2.63 5.89
CA LEU A 98 3.11 2.55 4.92
C LEU A 98 3.01 1.18 4.24
N SER A 99 4.12 0.44 4.13
CA SER A 99 4.17 -0.91 3.52
C SER A 99 4.07 -2.04 4.55
N ALA A 100 3.86 -1.72 5.82
CA ALA A 100 3.71 -2.74 6.86
C ALA A 100 2.61 -3.74 6.48
N PRO A 101 2.80 -5.03 6.76
CA PRO A 101 1.74 -6.01 6.59
C PRO A 101 0.53 -5.60 7.41
N SER A 102 -0.65 -5.95 6.90
CA SER A 102 -1.87 -5.85 7.68
C SER A 102 -1.74 -6.62 9.00
N LEU A 103 -2.25 -6.06 10.08
CA LEU A 103 -2.20 -6.65 11.42
C LEU A 103 -3.21 -7.81 11.62
N HIS A 104 -3.66 -8.45 10.56
CA HIS A 104 -4.45 -9.67 10.69
C HIS A 104 -3.54 -10.73 11.29
N GLY A 105 -3.92 -11.22 12.50
CA GLY A 105 -3.14 -12.19 13.24
C GLY A 105 -2.85 -13.43 12.38
N ALA A 106 -1.67 -13.99 12.51
CA ALA A 106 -1.31 -15.24 11.85
C ALA A 106 -2.36 -16.30 12.19
N GLY A 107 -3.13 -16.73 11.18
CA GLY A 107 -4.16 -17.76 11.33
C GLY A 107 -5.61 -17.29 11.13
N THR A 108 -5.91 -15.99 11.09
CA THR A 108 -7.25 -15.50 10.73
C THR A 108 -7.28 -15.10 9.26
N LYS A 109 -8.22 -15.69 8.50
CA LYS A 109 -8.49 -15.33 7.11
C LYS A 109 -9.64 -14.36 7.02
N THR A 110 -9.54 -13.35 6.16
CA THR A 110 -10.59 -12.34 5.95
C THR A 110 -11.25 -12.53 4.59
N LEU A 111 -12.56 -12.73 4.60
CA LEU A 111 -13.41 -12.78 3.42
C LEU A 111 -14.30 -11.53 3.40
N LEU A 112 -14.24 -10.74 2.34
CA LEU A 112 -15.16 -9.64 2.11
C LEU A 112 -16.19 -10.05 1.05
N VAL A 113 -17.46 -9.82 1.35
CA VAL A 113 -18.58 -10.08 0.44
C VAL A 113 -19.26 -8.77 0.11
N PHE A 114 -19.11 -8.32 -1.13
CA PHE A 114 -19.77 -7.12 -1.66
C PHE A 114 -20.98 -7.54 -2.48
N TYR A 115 -22.12 -6.90 -2.25
CA TYR A 115 -23.33 -7.23 -3.00
C TYR A 115 -24.22 -6.01 -3.23
N ILE A 116 -25.12 -6.09 -4.24
CA ILE A 116 -26.23 -5.19 -4.47
C ILE A 116 -27.49 -6.03 -4.50
N SER A 117 -28.54 -5.63 -3.77
CA SER A 117 -29.74 -6.46 -3.63
C SER A 117 -31.03 -5.66 -3.62
N ALA A 118 -31.54 -5.30 -4.81
CA ALA A 118 -32.79 -4.54 -4.97
C ALA A 118 -34.02 -5.24 -4.37
N TYR A 119 -34.07 -6.57 -4.38
CA TYR A 119 -35.23 -7.35 -3.92
C TYR A 119 -34.89 -8.40 -2.82
N GLY A 120 -33.71 -8.29 -2.22
CA GLY A 120 -33.27 -9.14 -1.11
C GLY A 120 -32.79 -10.55 -1.52
N ALA A 121 -32.86 -10.95 -2.78
CA ALA A 121 -32.41 -12.27 -3.20
C ALA A 121 -30.86 -12.40 -3.11
N THR A 122 -30.12 -11.44 -3.65
CA THR A 122 -28.67 -11.42 -3.59
C THR A 122 -28.17 -11.29 -2.14
N ARG A 123 -28.87 -10.50 -1.31
CA ARG A 123 -28.56 -10.41 0.13
C ARG A 123 -28.60 -11.79 0.81
N ARG A 124 -29.68 -12.56 0.58
CA ARG A 124 -29.80 -13.92 1.16
C ARG A 124 -28.69 -14.85 0.67
N MET A 125 -28.27 -14.69 -0.59
CA MET A 125 -27.14 -15.45 -1.13
C MET A 125 -25.82 -15.05 -0.44
N ALA A 126 -25.57 -13.74 -0.28
CA ALA A 126 -24.40 -13.21 0.39
C ALA A 126 -24.32 -13.69 1.86
N GLU A 127 -25.46 -13.66 2.59
CA GLU A 127 -25.57 -14.16 3.95
C GLU A 127 -25.31 -15.69 4.02
N ALA A 128 -25.80 -16.46 3.06
CA ALA A 128 -25.54 -17.89 3.00
C ALA A 128 -24.06 -18.23 2.70
N VAL A 129 -23.43 -17.44 1.83
CA VAL A 129 -21.97 -17.56 1.57
C VAL A 129 -21.18 -17.25 2.84
N ALA A 130 -21.54 -16.17 3.54
CA ALA A 130 -20.90 -15.78 4.81
C ALA A 130 -21.01 -16.89 5.85
N ALA A 131 -22.22 -17.40 6.09
CA ALA A 131 -22.46 -18.48 7.04
C ALA A 131 -21.70 -19.77 6.68
N GLY A 132 -21.63 -20.11 5.39
CA GLY A 132 -20.84 -21.23 4.89
C GLY A 132 -19.35 -21.07 5.15
N ALA A 133 -18.80 -19.88 4.89
CA ALA A 133 -17.40 -19.59 5.14
C ALA A 133 -17.04 -19.61 6.64
N GLU A 134 -17.89 -19.02 7.48
CA GLU A 134 -17.71 -19.05 8.94
C GLU A 134 -17.79 -20.46 9.50
N SER A 135 -18.67 -21.32 8.98
CA SER A 135 -18.77 -22.71 9.40
C SER A 135 -17.55 -23.55 9.04
N ALA A 136 -16.78 -23.15 8.03
CA ALA A 136 -15.52 -23.80 7.65
C ALA A 136 -14.33 -23.40 8.54
N SER A 137 -14.50 -22.43 9.43
CA SER A 137 -13.45 -21.89 10.32
C SER A 137 -12.70 -22.93 11.15
N SER A 138 -13.36 -24.01 11.56
CA SER A 138 -12.79 -24.98 12.50
C SER A 138 -11.71 -25.88 11.90
N ALA A 139 -11.63 -26.04 10.59
CA ALA A 139 -10.72 -26.98 9.92
C ALA A 139 -9.47 -26.31 9.32
N ALA A 140 -9.54 -25.03 8.99
CA ALA A 140 -8.49 -24.30 8.24
C ALA A 140 -7.97 -23.05 8.95
N GLY A 141 -8.35 -22.82 10.19
CA GLY A 141 -8.13 -21.57 10.92
C GLY A 141 -9.39 -20.71 11.01
N GLU A 142 -9.31 -19.61 11.72
CA GLU A 142 -10.43 -18.67 11.86
C GLU A 142 -10.68 -17.93 10.53
N VAL A 143 -11.95 -17.93 10.08
CA VAL A 143 -12.39 -17.12 8.94
C VAL A 143 -13.29 -16.00 9.45
N ARG A 144 -12.90 -14.74 9.21
CA ARG A 144 -13.71 -13.56 9.47
C ARG A 144 -14.39 -13.11 8.20
N VAL A 145 -15.71 -12.99 8.21
CA VAL A 145 -16.48 -12.54 7.07
C VAL A 145 -17.08 -11.16 7.35
N SER A 146 -16.99 -10.27 6.35
CA SER A 146 -17.65 -8.96 6.38
C SER A 146 -18.49 -8.79 5.13
N LEU A 147 -19.78 -8.41 5.33
CA LEU A 147 -20.73 -8.17 4.24
C LEU A 147 -20.89 -6.67 4.01
N TYR A 148 -20.88 -6.25 2.76
CA TYR A 148 -21.05 -4.86 2.33
C TYR A 148 -22.15 -4.76 1.29
N ASP A 149 -23.27 -4.15 1.69
CA ASP A 149 -24.35 -3.78 0.78
C ASP A 149 -23.98 -2.47 0.08
N LEU A 150 -23.82 -2.50 -1.23
CA LEU A 150 -23.41 -1.34 -2.02
C LEU A 150 -24.58 -0.51 -2.55
N GLU A 151 -25.84 -0.91 -2.26
CA GLU A 151 -27.04 -0.23 -2.78
C GLU A 151 -27.13 1.25 -2.31
N GLY A 152 -26.64 1.57 -1.13
CA GLY A 152 -26.72 2.92 -0.56
C GLY A 152 -25.58 3.87 -0.93
N GLY A 153 -24.63 3.47 -1.77
CA GLY A 153 -23.50 4.32 -2.17
C GLY A 153 -22.64 4.72 -0.97
N HIS A 154 -21.90 3.80 -0.40
CA HIS A 154 -20.99 4.11 0.70
C HIS A 154 -19.74 4.82 0.19
N ALA A 155 -19.51 6.04 0.68
CA ALA A 155 -18.28 6.81 0.41
C ALA A 155 -17.06 6.28 1.19
N GLN A 156 -17.11 5.08 1.74
CA GLN A 156 -15.95 4.50 2.41
C GLN A 156 -14.95 3.95 1.39
N PRO A 157 -13.66 4.30 1.52
CA PRO A 157 -12.65 3.71 0.69
C PRO A 157 -12.46 2.24 1.09
N PHE A 158 -13.10 1.34 0.35
CA PHE A 158 -12.90 -0.11 0.52
C PHE A 158 -11.49 -0.58 0.10
N VAL A 159 -10.68 0.32 -0.47
CA VAL A 159 -9.34 -0.02 -0.99
C VAL A 159 -8.50 -0.68 0.08
N ASP A 160 -8.46 -0.12 1.29
CA ASP A 160 -7.68 -0.67 2.40
C ASP A 160 -8.18 -2.06 2.81
N LEU A 161 -9.49 -2.23 2.88
CA LEU A 161 -10.12 -3.51 3.23
C LEU A 161 -9.86 -4.56 2.16
N ILE A 162 -9.99 -4.20 0.88
CA ILE A 162 -9.78 -5.09 -0.27
C ILE A 162 -8.33 -5.57 -0.32
N GLU A 163 -7.37 -4.68 -0.10
CA GLU A 163 -5.95 -5.05 -0.10
C GLU A 163 -5.55 -5.95 1.08
N GLU A 164 -6.28 -5.85 2.18
CA GLU A 164 -6.03 -6.63 3.39
C GLU A 164 -6.77 -7.96 3.41
N ALA A 165 -7.76 -8.14 2.54
CA ALA A 165 -8.54 -9.36 2.48
C ALA A 165 -7.77 -10.52 1.84
N ASP A 166 -8.02 -11.74 2.36
CA ASP A 166 -7.52 -12.97 1.74
C ASP A 166 -8.40 -13.41 0.55
N ALA A 167 -9.69 -13.05 0.57
CA ALA A 167 -10.62 -13.39 -0.49
C ALA A 167 -11.75 -12.36 -0.63
N LEU A 168 -12.28 -12.25 -1.86
CA LEU A 168 -13.38 -11.36 -2.21
C LEU A 168 -14.49 -12.16 -2.91
N VAL A 169 -15.74 -11.83 -2.59
CA VAL A 169 -16.92 -12.30 -3.30
C VAL A 169 -17.76 -11.08 -3.73
N PHE A 170 -18.24 -11.11 -4.96
CA PHE A 170 -19.11 -10.10 -5.52
C PHE A 170 -20.45 -10.72 -5.96
N GLY A 171 -21.57 -10.08 -5.59
CA GLY A 171 -22.91 -10.52 -5.91
C GLY A 171 -23.87 -9.39 -6.31
#